data_de8665975c774b1a193caec6709290c6
#
_entry.id   de8665975c774b1a193caec6709290c6
#
_cell.length_a   1.000
_cell.length_b   1.000
_cell.length_c   1.000
_cell.angle_alpha   90.00
_cell.angle_beta   90.00
_cell.angle_gamma   90.00
#
_symmetry.space_group_name_H-M   'P 1'
#
loop_
_entity.id
_entity.type
_entity.pdbx_description
1 polymer ?
#
loop_
_entity_poly.entity_id
_entity_poly.type
_entity_poly.pdbx_seq_one_letter_code
_entity_poly.pdbx_strand_id
1 'polypeptide(L)'
;ITHSWGNLLNSSNSYGYNPTSDYFQTGVTGTESISLSTGTDKNQTYVSAAAVNSKGLIPNNKYARYNFTFRNTTSFLDDKMTLDVGATYVLQKDQNMVNQGTYNNPLVGAYLFPRGNDWEDFKMYERYDASRKLDTQYWPVGDAGMVMQNPYWINYRQLRNNNKDRYMLNASLNYKILDWLSVSGRVRLDNSFNDYTEKYYAGTNTQMTESSTRGLYTISKTTDKQLYADFLININKSFGENWNLSANIGTSFMDMRSDGLEVRGPIADENFEGETPGLANVFNVQNLSAKKTKRMQNGWREQTQSVFASAELGYKSTYYLTLTGRNDWPSQLAGPNSTSKSFFYP
;
A
#
# COMPACT_ATOMS: atom_id res chain seq x y z
N ILE A 1 31.85 18.97 -1.80
CA ILE A 1 31.86 17.54 -2.24
C ILE A 1 31.02 17.35 -3.50
N THR A 2 30.02 18.18 -3.75
CA THR A 2 29.20 18.15 -4.95
C THR A 2 29.91 18.71 -6.21
N HIS A 3 31.07 19.31 -6.04
CA HIS A 3 31.91 19.83 -7.13
C HIS A 3 33.15 18.97 -7.28
N SER A 4 33.44 18.54 -8.50
CA SER A 4 34.64 17.80 -8.84
C SER A 4 35.61 18.73 -9.59
N TRP A 5 36.81 18.90 -9.05
CA TRP A 5 37.89 19.68 -9.62
C TRP A 5 39.26 19.12 -9.21
N GLY A 6 40.26 19.31 -10.01
CA GLY A 6 41.58 18.75 -9.79
C GLY A 6 42.10 17.93 -10.97
N ASN A 7 43.12 17.12 -10.76
CA ASN A 7 43.69 16.26 -11.79
C ASN A 7 42.71 15.14 -12.19
N LEU A 8 42.79 14.72 -13.45
CA LEU A 8 42.04 13.56 -13.92
C LEU A 8 42.38 12.32 -13.09
N LEU A 9 41.34 11.55 -12.75
CA LEU A 9 41.49 10.30 -12.05
C LEU A 9 42.18 9.25 -12.95
N ASN A 10 43.09 8.48 -12.36
CA ASN A 10 43.79 7.37 -12.98
C ASN A 10 44.06 6.28 -11.93
N SER A 11 44.73 5.22 -12.29
CA SER A 11 44.99 4.08 -11.43
C SER A 11 45.81 4.40 -10.17
N SER A 12 46.49 5.55 -10.12
CA SER A 12 47.30 5.96 -8.96
C SER A 12 46.57 6.90 -8.00
N ASN A 13 45.46 7.49 -8.41
CA ASN A 13 44.70 8.46 -7.60
C ASN A 13 43.19 8.18 -7.52
N SER A 14 42.76 6.98 -7.90
CA SER A 14 41.35 6.55 -7.82
C SER A 14 41.28 5.10 -7.36
N TYR A 15 40.36 4.80 -6.45
CA TYR A 15 40.01 3.45 -6.05
C TYR A 15 39.06 2.76 -7.04
N GLY A 16 38.67 3.41 -8.12
CA GLY A 16 37.85 2.83 -9.17
C GLY A 16 36.38 2.65 -8.84
N TYR A 17 35.87 3.32 -7.79
CA TYR A 17 34.47 3.22 -7.39
C TYR A 17 33.50 3.49 -8.54
N ASN A 18 32.57 2.58 -8.75
CA ASN A 18 31.46 2.72 -9.68
C ASN A 18 30.16 2.39 -8.96
N PRO A 19 29.23 3.36 -8.76
CA PRO A 19 28.00 3.12 -8.03
C PRO A 19 27.15 1.98 -8.60
N THR A 20 27.19 1.76 -9.90
CA THR A 20 26.37 0.72 -10.54
C THR A 20 26.85 -0.70 -10.23
N SER A 21 28.15 -0.91 -10.04
CA SER A 21 28.73 -2.22 -9.69
C SER A 21 28.94 -2.41 -8.18
N ASP A 22 29.28 -1.33 -7.47
CA ASP A 22 29.84 -1.47 -6.13
C ASP A 22 28.80 -1.25 -5.02
N TYR A 23 27.74 -0.47 -5.31
CA TYR A 23 26.64 -0.24 -4.36
C TYR A 23 25.45 -1.15 -4.61
N PHE A 24 24.98 -1.25 -5.87
CA PHE A 24 23.82 -2.06 -6.19
C PHE A 24 24.14 -3.57 -6.08
N GLN A 25 23.13 -4.31 -5.69
CA GLN A 25 23.18 -5.77 -5.70
C GLN A 25 22.28 -6.33 -6.81
N THR A 26 22.46 -7.60 -7.15
CA THR A 26 21.53 -8.27 -8.06
C THR A 26 20.17 -8.40 -7.38
N GLY A 27 19.15 -7.79 -7.98
CA GLY A 27 17.76 -7.98 -7.59
C GLY A 27 17.27 -9.35 -8.12
N VAL A 28 16.51 -10.05 -7.28
CA VAL A 28 15.93 -11.35 -7.65
C VAL A 28 14.49 -11.36 -7.20
N THR A 29 13.58 -11.76 -8.10
CA THR A 29 12.17 -11.98 -7.77
C THR A 29 11.79 -13.41 -8.15
N GLY A 30 11.36 -14.18 -7.17
CA GLY A 30 10.75 -15.49 -7.36
C GLY A 30 9.23 -15.36 -7.27
N THR A 31 8.54 -16.00 -8.20
CA THR A 31 7.07 -16.11 -8.17
C THR A 31 6.70 -17.57 -8.30
N GLU A 32 5.93 -18.07 -7.35
CA GLU A 32 5.47 -19.44 -7.28
C GLU A 32 3.95 -19.45 -7.13
N SER A 33 3.24 -20.34 -7.82
CA SER A 33 1.80 -20.46 -7.67
C SER A 33 1.33 -21.89 -7.92
N ILE A 34 0.29 -22.25 -7.20
CA ILE A 34 -0.45 -23.48 -7.39
C ILE A 34 -1.93 -23.17 -7.42
N SER A 35 -2.67 -23.83 -8.31
CA SER A 35 -4.12 -23.72 -8.36
C SER A 35 -4.75 -25.07 -8.65
N LEU A 36 -5.96 -25.24 -8.13
CA LEU A 36 -6.79 -26.40 -8.36
C LEU A 36 -8.20 -25.94 -8.73
N SER A 37 -8.71 -26.45 -9.82
CA SER A 37 -10.11 -26.33 -10.21
C SER A 37 -10.74 -27.71 -10.25
N THR A 38 -11.89 -27.84 -9.60
CA THR A 38 -12.67 -29.10 -9.60
C THR A 38 -14.14 -28.76 -9.59
N GLY A 39 -14.96 -29.68 -10.11
CA GLY A 39 -16.41 -29.49 -10.07
C GLY A 39 -17.18 -30.37 -10.99
N THR A 40 -18.46 -30.08 -11.02
CA THR A 40 -19.47 -30.65 -11.91
C THR A 40 -20.14 -29.50 -12.68
N ASP A 41 -21.10 -29.82 -13.56
CA ASP A 41 -21.87 -28.79 -14.26
C ASP A 41 -22.64 -27.85 -13.31
N LYS A 42 -22.95 -28.34 -12.10
CA LYS A 42 -23.72 -27.58 -11.09
C LYS A 42 -22.88 -26.96 -9.95
N ASN A 43 -21.66 -27.41 -9.77
CA ASN A 43 -20.78 -26.90 -8.71
C ASN A 43 -19.35 -26.84 -9.20
N GLN A 44 -18.73 -25.66 -9.12
CA GLN A 44 -17.34 -25.45 -9.50
C GLN A 44 -16.60 -24.80 -8.36
N THR A 45 -15.48 -25.39 -7.99
CA THR A 45 -14.62 -24.88 -6.92
C THR A 45 -13.23 -24.59 -7.48
N TYR A 46 -12.71 -23.44 -7.14
CA TYR A 46 -11.36 -23.00 -7.45
C TYR A 46 -10.64 -22.61 -6.15
N VAL A 47 -9.42 -23.09 -5.99
CA VAL A 47 -8.51 -22.69 -4.93
C VAL A 47 -7.15 -22.37 -5.52
N SER A 48 -6.47 -21.36 -4.98
CA SER A 48 -5.09 -21.05 -5.36
C SER A 48 -4.29 -20.48 -4.21
N ALA A 49 -2.99 -20.74 -4.26
CA ALA A 49 -2.00 -20.09 -3.43
C ALA A 49 -0.87 -19.57 -4.32
N ALA A 50 -0.43 -18.35 -4.07
CA ALA A 50 0.68 -17.73 -4.79
C ALA A 50 1.61 -17.02 -3.82
N ALA A 51 2.92 -17.11 -4.07
CA ALA A 51 3.97 -16.45 -3.33
C ALA A 51 4.84 -15.63 -4.28
N VAL A 52 5.13 -14.39 -3.89
CA VAL A 52 6.14 -13.54 -4.52
C VAL A 52 7.14 -13.16 -3.46
N ASN A 53 8.42 -13.46 -3.68
CA ASN A 53 9.51 -13.06 -2.81
C ASN A 53 10.54 -12.29 -3.65
N SER A 54 10.86 -11.09 -3.23
CA SER A 54 11.79 -10.22 -3.96
C SER A 54 12.86 -9.66 -3.04
N LYS A 55 14.10 -9.71 -3.51
CA LYS A 55 15.24 -8.97 -3.01
C LYS A 55 15.51 -7.84 -4.01
N GLY A 56 15.48 -6.60 -3.54
CA GLY A 56 15.66 -5.43 -4.40
C GLY A 56 17.11 -5.20 -4.83
N LEU A 57 17.30 -4.25 -5.74
CA LEU A 57 18.62 -3.80 -6.21
C LEU A 57 19.41 -3.09 -5.11
N ILE A 58 18.73 -2.48 -4.15
CA ILE A 58 19.34 -1.73 -3.05
C ILE A 58 19.53 -2.67 -1.87
N PRO A 59 20.69 -2.63 -1.19
CA PRO A 59 20.95 -3.47 -0.02
C PRO A 59 19.83 -3.36 1.03
N ASN A 60 19.45 -4.50 1.62
CA ASN A 60 18.43 -4.63 2.66
C ASN A 60 16.99 -4.24 2.23
N ASN A 61 16.74 -4.06 0.93
CA ASN A 61 15.39 -3.88 0.41
C ASN A 61 14.76 -5.23 0.07
N LYS A 62 13.56 -5.52 0.61
CA LYS A 62 12.85 -6.78 0.39
C LYS A 62 11.35 -6.54 0.25
N TYR A 63 10.73 -7.41 -0.52
CA TYR A 63 9.28 -7.48 -0.67
C TYR A 63 8.84 -8.94 -0.62
N ALA A 64 7.75 -9.21 0.08
CA ALA A 64 7.09 -10.50 0.06
C ALA A 64 5.58 -10.33 0.00
N ARG A 65 4.92 -11.18 -0.80
CA ARG A 65 3.46 -11.21 -0.91
C ARG A 65 2.97 -12.63 -1.07
N TYR A 66 1.99 -13.01 -0.25
CA TYR A 66 1.32 -14.30 -0.28
C TYR A 66 -0.16 -14.08 -0.51
N ASN A 67 -0.73 -14.77 -1.50
CA ASN A 67 -2.14 -14.68 -1.84
C ASN A 67 -2.77 -16.07 -1.71
N PHE A 68 -3.92 -16.13 -1.07
CA PHE A 68 -4.77 -17.33 -1.00
C PHE A 68 -6.15 -16.97 -1.54
N THR A 69 -6.64 -17.74 -2.49
CA THR A 69 -7.95 -17.49 -3.11
C THR A 69 -8.78 -18.75 -3.09
N PHE A 70 -10.02 -18.59 -2.70
CA PHE A 70 -11.08 -19.57 -2.80
C PHE A 70 -12.24 -18.98 -3.57
N ARG A 71 -12.83 -19.75 -4.48
CA ARG A 71 -14.10 -19.41 -5.15
C ARG A 71 -14.92 -20.67 -5.35
N ASN A 72 -16.22 -20.54 -5.12
CA ASN A 72 -17.18 -21.57 -5.44
C ASN A 72 -18.37 -20.95 -6.16
N THR A 73 -18.78 -21.59 -7.25
CA THR A 73 -19.99 -21.27 -7.99
C THR A 73 -20.90 -22.50 -7.98
N THR A 74 -22.11 -22.34 -7.48
CA THR A 74 -23.09 -23.42 -7.36
C THR A 74 -24.42 -23.03 -7.99
N SER A 75 -24.95 -23.88 -8.88
CA SER A 75 -26.28 -23.78 -9.48
C SER A 75 -27.24 -24.76 -8.80
N PHE A 76 -28.44 -24.31 -8.47
CA PHE A 76 -29.51 -25.07 -7.85
C PHE A 76 -30.89 -24.64 -8.34
N LEU A 77 -31.95 -25.32 -7.92
CA LEU A 77 -33.33 -25.12 -8.40
C LEU A 77 -33.44 -25.26 -9.92
N ASP A 78 -32.89 -26.37 -10.48
CA ASP A 78 -32.86 -26.62 -11.92
C ASP A 78 -32.26 -25.44 -12.71
N ASP A 79 -31.07 -24.99 -12.26
CA ASP A 79 -30.26 -23.89 -12.83
C ASP A 79 -30.93 -22.51 -12.83
N LYS A 80 -32.06 -22.39 -12.10
CA LYS A 80 -32.69 -21.07 -11.92
C LYS A 80 -31.95 -20.18 -10.95
N MET A 81 -31.18 -20.75 -10.04
CA MET A 81 -30.45 -19.97 -9.02
C MET A 81 -28.96 -20.32 -9.04
N THR A 82 -28.12 -19.30 -9.12
CA THR A 82 -26.67 -19.45 -9.09
C THR A 82 -26.10 -18.61 -7.94
N LEU A 83 -25.38 -19.28 -7.05
CA LEU A 83 -24.61 -18.63 -5.98
C LEU A 83 -23.11 -18.66 -6.34
N ASP A 84 -22.46 -17.52 -6.30
CA ASP A 84 -21.02 -17.40 -6.42
C ASP A 84 -20.48 -16.78 -5.12
N VAL A 85 -19.55 -17.49 -4.47
CA VAL A 85 -18.88 -17.01 -3.26
C VAL A 85 -17.38 -17.04 -3.47
N GLY A 86 -16.69 -16.03 -2.96
CA GLY A 86 -15.25 -15.93 -3.05
C GLY A 86 -14.64 -15.34 -1.79
N ALA A 87 -13.44 -15.81 -1.48
CA ALA A 87 -12.61 -15.28 -0.43
C ALA A 87 -11.17 -15.17 -0.93
N THR A 88 -10.54 -14.03 -0.69
CA THR A 88 -9.12 -13.84 -0.95
C THR A 88 -8.46 -13.27 0.30
N TYR A 89 -7.32 -13.85 0.67
CA TYR A 89 -6.48 -13.36 1.75
C TYR A 89 -5.10 -13.02 1.21
N VAL A 90 -4.59 -11.84 1.58
CA VAL A 90 -3.30 -11.33 1.13
C VAL A 90 -2.48 -10.94 2.33
N LEU A 91 -1.28 -11.50 2.42
CA LEU A 91 -0.21 -11.06 3.33
C LEU A 91 0.86 -10.35 2.50
N GLN A 92 1.21 -9.13 2.85
CA GLN A 92 2.27 -8.37 2.19
C GLN A 92 3.24 -7.82 3.23
N LYS A 93 4.52 -7.86 2.91
CA LYS A 93 5.60 -7.31 3.74
C LYS A 93 6.54 -6.50 2.86
N ASP A 94 6.66 -5.23 3.19
CA ASP A 94 7.59 -4.30 2.55
C ASP A 94 8.68 -3.96 3.56
N GLN A 95 9.94 -4.18 3.21
CA GLN A 95 11.08 -3.83 4.03
C GLN A 95 11.95 -2.82 3.31
N ASN A 96 12.18 -1.67 3.95
CA ASN A 96 13.12 -0.64 3.55
C ASN A 96 12.94 -0.14 2.12
N MET A 97 11.69 0.12 1.72
CA MET A 97 11.41 0.82 0.46
C MET A 97 12.13 2.18 0.48
N VAL A 98 12.78 2.51 -0.64
CA VAL A 98 13.66 3.66 -0.74
C VAL A 98 12.87 4.97 -0.68
N ASN A 99 13.38 5.94 0.07
CA ASN A 99 12.86 7.30 0.03
C ASN A 99 13.05 7.90 -1.35
N GLN A 100 12.01 8.59 -1.83
CA GLN A 100 12.09 9.37 -3.06
C GLN A 100 12.63 10.79 -2.78
N GLY A 101 13.15 11.43 -3.82
CA GLY A 101 13.72 12.77 -3.71
C GLY A 101 15.21 12.78 -3.35
N THR A 102 15.72 13.95 -2.97
CA THR A 102 17.16 14.15 -2.70
C THR A 102 17.51 13.96 -1.22
N TYR A 103 16.57 14.22 -0.33
CA TYR A 103 16.83 14.19 1.10
C TYR A 103 16.77 12.75 1.65
N ASN A 104 17.82 12.38 2.40
CA ASN A 104 17.90 11.06 3.04
C ASN A 104 17.67 9.87 2.07
N ASN A 105 18.12 10.03 0.85
CA ASN A 105 18.03 9.01 -0.19
C ASN A 105 19.39 8.33 -0.34
N PRO A 106 19.51 7.01 -0.15
CA PRO A 106 20.79 6.31 -0.25
C PRO A 106 21.43 6.42 -1.65
N LEU A 107 20.64 6.60 -2.69
CA LEU A 107 21.15 6.78 -4.05
C LEU A 107 21.95 8.08 -4.19
N VAL A 108 21.53 9.15 -3.52
CA VAL A 108 22.25 10.43 -3.56
C VAL A 108 23.66 10.24 -3.01
N GLY A 109 23.80 9.62 -1.83
CA GLY A 109 25.11 9.32 -1.24
C GLY A 109 25.96 8.43 -2.12
N ALA A 110 25.36 7.40 -2.74
CA ALA A 110 26.07 6.47 -3.61
C ALA A 110 26.59 7.16 -4.90
N TYR A 111 25.78 7.98 -5.54
CA TYR A 111 26.17 8.65 -6.79
C TYR A 111 27.09 9.86 -6.59
N LEU A 112 26.96 10.58 -5.48
CA LEU A 112 27.79 11.74 -5.16
C LEU A 112 29.08 11.39 -4.41
N PHE A 113 29.31 10.11 -4.09
CA PHE A 113 30.53 9.68 -3.43
C PHE A 113 31.78 9.99 -4.31
N PRO A 114 32.82 10.60 -3.72
CA PRO A 114 34.02 10.96 -4.47
C PRO A 114 34.75 9.74 -5.01
N ARG A 115 35.01 9.68 -6.32
CA ARG A 115 35.65 8.57 -7.01
C ARG A 115 37.09 8.31 -6.56
N GLY A 116 37.74 9.33 -5.99
CA GLY A 116 39.10 9.22 -5.44
C GLY A 116 39.17 8.60 -4.05
N ASN A 117 38.02 8.30 -3.42
CA ASN A 117 37.98 7.72 -2.09
C ASN A 117 37.70 6.21 -2.16
N ASP A 118 38.12 5.51 -1.11
CA ASP A 118 37.91 4.08 -0.98
C ASP A 118 36.46 3.78 -0.54
N TRP A 119 35.68 3.18 -1.43
CA TRP A 119 34.31 2.78 -1.14
C TRP A 119 34.23 1.64 -0.13
N GLU A 120 35.23 0.73 -0.13
CA GLU A 120 35.22 -0.41 0.79
C GLU A 120 35.30 0.03 2.26
N ASP A 121 36.04 1.12 2.53
CA ASP A 121 36.07 1.71 3.88
C ASP A 121 34.68 2.20 4.35
N PHE A 122 33.81 2.63 3.42
CA PHE A 122 32.46 3.11 3.71
C PHE A 122 31.40 2.02 3.76
N LYS A 123 31.71 0.81 3.30
CA LYS A 123 30.87 -0.37 3.56
C LYS A 123 30.83 -0.70 5.06
N MET A 124 31.87 -0.34 5.81
CA MET A 124 31.84 -0.30 7.27
C MET A 124 31.11 0.98 7.73
N TYR A 125 29.82 1.01 7.50
CA TYR A 125 28.95 2.19 7.67
C TYR A 125 28.81 2.65 9.12
N GLU A 126 29.26 1.88 10.09
CA GLU A 126 29.22 2.19 11.51
C GLU A 126 30.57 1.94 12.17
N ARG A 127 30.88 2.74 13.19
CA ARG A 127 32.07 2.61 14.04
C ARG A 127 31.70 2.86 15.48
N TYR A 128 32.36 2.13 16.39
CA TYR A 128 32.15 2.31 17.82
C TYR A 128 32.61 3.68 18.29
N ASP A 129 31.68 4.39 18.91
CA ASP A 129 31.95 5.67 19.60
C ASP A 129 32.07 5.39 21.10
N ALA A 130 33.31 5.46 21.61
CA ALA A 130 33.59 5.19 23.01
C ALA A 130 32.96 6.19 23.98
N SER A 131 32.72 7.43 23.55
CA SER A 131 32.08 8.47 24.36
C SER A 131 30.60 8.18 24.57
N ARG A 132 29.94 7.65 23.55
CA ARG A 132 28.52 7.30 23.52
C ARG A 132 28.26 5.83 23.88
N LYS A 133 29.30 5.01 23.91
CA LYS A 133 29.24 3.57 24.16
C LYS A 133 28.30 2.80 23.21
N LEU A 134 28.26 3.21 21.93
CA LEU A 134 27.45 2.59 20.89
C LEU A 134 28.07 2.83 19.51
N ASP A 135 27.64 2.03 18.52
CA ASP A 135 28.03 2.21 17.13
C ASP A 135 27.26 3.40 16.53
N THR A 136 27.99 4.28 15.86
CA THR A 136 27.47 5.46 15.20
C THR A 136 27.85 5.45 13.73
N GLN A 137 27.14 6.24 12.93
CA GLN A 137 27.40 6.36 11.51
C GLN A 137 28.82 6.83 11.21
N TYR A 138 29.51 6.14 10.32
CA TYR A 138 30.75 6.61 9.71
C TYR A 138 30.47 7.22 8.35
N TRP A 139 30.57 8.55 8.25
CA TRP A 139 30.36 9.29 7.02
C TRP A 139 31.12 10.62 7.01
N PRO A 140 32.45 10.63 6.72
CA PRO A 140 33.25 11.86 6.70
C PRO A 140 33.01 12.74 5.48
N VAL A 141 32.18 12.31 4.52
CA VAL A 141 31.87 13.04 3.27
C VAL A 141 31.02 14.28 3.54
N GLY A 142 30.24 14.29 4.63
CA GLY A 142 29.32 15.38 4.98
C GLY A 142 27.93 15.24 4.32
N ASP A 143 27.02 16.10 4.72
CA ASP A 143 25.61 16.02 4.32
C ASP A 143 25.28 16.78 3.01
N ALA A 144 26.22 17.57 2.50
CA ALA A 144 26.08 18.38 1.28
C ALA A 144 24.82 19.28 1.25
N GLY A 145 24.24 19.62 2.42
CA GLY A 145 22.97 20.37 2.52
C GLY A 145 21.72 19.58 2.12
N MET A 146 21.85 18.26 1.88
CA MET A 146 20.76 17.37 1.46
C MET A 146 20.49 16.23 2.45
N VAL A 147 20.96 16.36 3.68
CA VAL A 147 20.93 15.28 4.68
C VAL A 147 21.56 13.99 4.13
N MET A 148 22.58 14.15 3.30
CA MET A 148 23.29 13.02 2.70
C MET A 148 24.00 12.23 3.80
N GLN A 149 23.82 10.93 3.81
CA GLN A 149 24.35 10.02 4.80
C GLN A 149 24.99 8.81 4.11
N ASN A 150 25.72 8.00 4.88
CA ASN A 150 26.24 6.75 4.36
C ASN A 150 25.08 5.90 3.82
N PRO A 151 25.07 5.49 2.53
CA PRO A 151 24.00 4.71 1.94
C PRO A 151 23.69 3.41 2.69
N TYR A 152 24.72 2.73 3.22
CA TYR A 152 24.53 1.51 4.01
C TYR A 152 23.93 1.80 5.39
N TRP A 153 24.29 2.96 6.00
CA TRP A 153 23.63 3.40 7.24
C TRP A 153 22.12 3.58 7.02
N ILE A 154 21.73 4.25 5.95
CA ILE A 154 20.32 4.42 5.59
C ILE A 154 19.65 3.05 5.43
N ASN A 155 20.30 2.11 4.75
CA ASN A 155 19.72 0.80 4.47
C ASN A 155 19.63 -0.11 5.70
N TYR A 156 20.56 0.00 6.66
CA TYR A 156 20.65 -0.94 7.78
C TYR A 156 20.34 -0.34 9.15
N ARG A 157 20.27 1.00 9.26
CA ARG A 157 20.02 1.72 10.52
C ARG A 157 18.86 2.72 10.44
N GLN A 158 18.24 2.86 9.28
CA GLN A 158 16.99 3.61 9.12
C GLN A 158 15.93 2.66 8.55
N LEU A 159 15.44 1.81 9.44
CA LEU A 159 14.59 0.69 9.06
C LEU A 159 13.13 1.12 8.93
N ARG A 160 12.50 0.71 7.85
CA ARG A 160 11.08 0.92 7.57
C ARG A 160 10.45 -0.39 7.16
N ASN A 161 9.46 -0.82 7.92
CA ASN A 161 8.72 -2.03 7.63
C ASN A 161 7.23 -1.71 7.55
N ASN A 162 6.58 -2.24 6.53
CA ASN A 162 5.14 -2.18 6.39
C ASN A 162 4.61 -3.60 6.20
N ASN A 163 3.76 -4.04 7.12
CA ASN A 163 3.05 -5.30 7.03
C ASN A 163 1.59 -5.01 6.72
N LYS A 164 1.06 -5.65 5.69
CA LYS A 164 -0.33 -5.49 5.28
C LYS A 164 -1.01 -6.85 5.23
N ASP A 165 -2.10 -6.96 6.00
CA ASP A 165 -3.04 -8.06 5.96
C ASP A 165 -4.32 -7.58 5.30
N ARG A 166 -4.81 -8.27 4.27
CA ARG A 166 -6.04 -7.91 3.59
C ARG A 166 -6.87 -9.13 3.31
N TYR A 167 -8.16 -9.06 3.61
CA TYR A 167 -9.11 -10.05 3.16
C TYR A 167 -10.24 -9.42 2.36
N MET A 168 -10.61 -10.10 1.30
CA MET A 168 -11.72 -9.73 0.43
C MET A 168 -12.70 -10.90 0.39
N LEU A 169 -13.96 -10.61 0.73
CA LEU A 169 -15.05 -11.57 0.65
C LEU A 169 -16.07 -11.06 -0.35
N ASN A 170 -16.60 -11.95 -1.16
CA ASN A 170 -17.69 -11.64 -2.06
C ASN A 170 -18.71 -12.75 -2.09
N ALA A 171 -19.97 -12.37 -2.24
CA ALA A 171 -21.06 -13.27 -2.52
C ALA A 171 -21.97 -12.62 -3.54
N SER A 172 -22.41 -13.39 -4.52
CA SER A 172 -23.45 -12.97 -5.46
C SER A 172 -24.45 -14.07 -5.68
N LEU A 173 -25.70 -13.70 -5.70
CA LEU A 173 -26.82 -14.59 -5.97
C LEU A 173 -27.56 -14.07 -7.20
N ASN A 174 -27.74 -14.94 -8.18
CA ASN A 174 -28.57 -14.68 -9.35
C ASN A 174 -29.76 -15.63 -9.34
N TYR A 175 -30.97 -15.12 -9.53
CA TYR A 175 -32.20 -15.91 -9.60
C TYR A 175 -33.02 -15.56 -10.84
N LYS A 176 -33.21 -16.57 -11.73
CA LYS A 176 -34.06 -16.48 -12.90
C LYS A 176 -35.52 -16.73 -12.48
N ILE A 177 -36.30 -15.66 -12.42
CA ILE A 177 -37.73 -15.76 -12.06
C ILE A 177 -38.53 -16.25 -13.26
N LEU A 178 -38.22 -15.70 -14.43
CA LEU A 178 -38.79 -16.08 -15.73
C LEU A 178 -37.64 -16.10 -16.76
N ASP A 179 -37.85 -16.66 -17.94
CA ASP A 179 -36.81 -16.73 -18.99
C ASP A 179 -36.30 -15.31 -19.39
N TRP A 180 -37.12 -14.30 -19.24
CA TRP A 180 -36.82 -12.91 -19.59
C TRP A 180 -36.60 -12.01 -18.37
N LEU A 181 -36.75 -12.53 -17.13
CA LEU A 181 -36.64 -11.74 -15.88
C LEU A 181 -35.75 -12.43 -14.88
N SER A 182 -34.70 -11.79 -14.46
CA SER A 182 -33.85 -12.26 -13.35
C SER A 182 -33.58 -11.15 -12.35
N VAL A 183 -33.28 -11.55 -11.12
CA VAL A 183 -32.82 -10.65 -10.06
C VAL A 183 -31.42 -11.11 -9.60
N SER A 184 -30.58 -10.15 -9.28
CA SER A 184 -29.26 -10.44 -8.71
C SER A 184 -28.94 -9.55 -7.54
N GLY A 185 -28.29 -10.13 -6.54
CA GLY A 185 -27.76 -9.39 -5.39
C GLY A 185 -26.30 -9.71 -5.21
N ARG A 186 -25.48 -8.71 -4.87
CA ARG A 186 -24.05 -8.87 -4.60
C ARG A 186 -23.66 -8.15 -3.32
N VAL A 187 -22.77 -8.77 -2.57
CA VAL A 187 -22.13 -8.17 -1.42
C VAL A 187 -20.62 -8.39 -1.54
N ARG A 188 -19.84 -7.33 -1.27
CA ARG A 188 -18.38 -7.39 -1.23
C ARG A 188 -17.89 -6.70 0.03
N LEU A 189 -16.99 -7.37 0.72
CA LEU A 189 -16.26 -6.83 1.86
C LEU A 189 -14.79 -6.84 1.52
N ASP A 190 -14.13 -5.71 1.63
CA ASP A 190 -12.69 -5.54 1.51
C ASP A 190 -12.18 -4.88 2.79
N ASN A 191 -11.26 -5.54 3.47
CA ASN A 191 -10.72 -5.05 4.72
C ASN A 191 -9.21 -5.23 4.74
N SER A 192 -8.47 -4.16 5.02
CA SER A 192 -7.01 -4.20 5.15
C SER A 192 -6.52 -3.58 6.44
N PHE A 193 -5.49 -4.20 7.00
CA PHE A 193 -4.75 -3.73 8.16
C PHE A 193 -3.32 -3.45 7.74
N ASN A 194 -2.84 -2.24 8.01
CA ASN A 194 -1.47 -1.85 7.76
C ASN A 194 -0.78 -1.56 9.09
N ASP A 195 0.30 -2.28 9.37
CA ASP A 195 1.20 -2.05 10.49
C ASP A 195 2.52 -1.52 9.96
N TYR A 196 2.76 -0.22 10.13
CA TYR A 196 3.98 0.44 9.73
C TYR A 196 4.86 0.75 10.93
N THR A 197 6.16 0.51 10.80
CA THR A 197 7.17 0.91 11.77
C THR A 197 8.35 1.57 11.08
N GLU A 198 8.87 2.65 11.70
CA GLU A 198 10.08 3.32 11.28
C GLU A 198 11.02 3.45 12.49
N LYS A 199 12.29 3.09 12.31
CA LYS A 199 13.31 3.09 13.35
C LYS A 199 14.57 3.74 12.81
N TYR A 200 14.89 4.92 13.31
CA TYR A 200 16.17 5.58 13.01
C TYR A 200 17.07 5.45 14.21
N TYR A 201 18.21 4.82 14.00
CA TYR A 201 19.18 4.52 15.04
C TYR A 201 19.96 5.76 15.45
N ALA A 202 20.47 5.76 16.69
CA ALA A 202 21.42 6.73 17.21
C ALA A 202 22.65 6.80 16.28
N GLY A 203 23.05 8.04 15.92
CA GLY A 203 24.06 8.27 14.88
C GLY A 203 23.49 8.66 13.51
N THR A 204 22.18 8.53 13.31
CA THR A 204 21.49 9.15 12.18
C THR A 204 21.58 10.68 12.27
N ASN A 205 21.66 11.37 11.11
CA ASN A 205 21.67 12.82 11.05
C ASN A 205 20.50 13.39 11.88
N THR A 206 20.81 14.34 12.76
CA THR A 206 19.86 14.87 13.75
C THR A 206 18.68 15.62 13.13
N GLN A 207 18.78 16.10 11.89
CA GLN A 207 17.62 16.63 11.16
C GLN A 207 16.57 15.56 10.92
N MET A 208 16.98 14.30 10.72
CA MET A 208 16.08 13.18 10.51
C MET A 208 15.48 12.61 11.80
N THR A 209 16.12 12.86 12.93
CA THR A 209 15.72 12.37 14.26
C THR A 209 15.10 13.47 15.14
N GLU A 210 14.67 14.58 14.53
CA GLU A 210 14.07 15.73 15.24
C GLU A 210 14.95 16.25 16.37
N SER A 211 16.26 16.35 16.12
CA SER A 211 17.34 16.77 17.04
C SER A 211 17.71 15.77 18.15
N SER A 212 17.19 14.55 18.12
CA SER A 212 17.66 13.50 19.04
C SER A 212 18.93 12.84 18.54
N THR A 213 19.90 12.68 19.43
CA THR A 213 21.10 11.87 19.18
C THR A 213 20.88 10.39 19.46
N ARG A 214 19.72 10.00 20.04
CA ARG A 214 19.40 8.66 20.54
C ARG A 214 18.55 7.84 19.60
N GLY A 215 17.98 8.49 18.55
CA GLY A 215 17.17 7.84 17.51
C GLY A 215 15.74 8.39 17.43
N LEU A 216 14.97 7.82 16.50
CA LEU A 216 13.57 8.16 16.28
C LEU A 216 12.75 6.89 16.05
N TYR A 217 11.54 6.87 16.56
CA TYR A 217 10.61 5.78 16.36
C TYR A 217 9.25 6.25 15.88
N THR A 218 8.72 5.57 14.88
CA THR A 218 7.34 5.72 14.41
C THR A 218 6.65 4.37 14.43
N ILE A 219 5.44 4.33 14.95
CA ILE A 219 4.51 3.23 14.77
C ILE A 219 3.19 3.79 14.26
N SER A 220 2.68 3.21 13.20
CA SER A 220 1.39 3.59 12.62
C SER A 220 0.57 2.34 12.31
N LYS A 221 -0.71 2.39 12.69
CA LYS A 221 -1.68 1.33 12.43
C LYS A 221 -2.86 1.93 11.72
N THR A 222 -3.18 1.40 10.54
CA THR A 222 -4.32 1.85 9.74
C THR A 222 -5.20 0.67 9.39
N THR A 223 -6.49 0.85 9.55
CA THR A 223 -7.51 -0.12 9.14
C THR A 223 -8.42 0.54 8.10
N ASP A 224 -8.47 -0.04 6.90
CA ASP A 224 -9.36 0.38 5.84
C ASP A 224 -10.42 -0.68 5.61
N LYS A 225 -11.68 -0.27 5.56
CA LYS A 225 -12.84 -1.14 5.32
C LYS A 225 -13.69 -0.58 4.20
N GLN A 226 -14.12 -1.47 3.29
CA GLN A 226 -15.11 -1.16 2.28
C GLN A 226 -16.17 -2.25 2.27
N LEU A 227 -17.40 -1.86 2.45
CA LEU A 227 -18.58 -2.69 2.21
C LEU A 227 -19.30 -2.15 0.98
N TYR A 228 -19.55 -3.04 0.03
CA TYR A 228 -20.36 -2.74 -1.14
C TYR A 228 -21.48 -3.78 -1.26
N ALA A 229 -22.68 -3.32 -1.53
CA ALA A 229 -23.82 -4.18 -1.84
C ALA A 229 -24.62 -3.58 -3.01
N ASP A 230 -25.14 -4.43 -3.88
CA ASP A 230 -26.09 -4.02 -4.90
C ASP A 230 -27.18 -5.07 -5.10
N PHE A 231 -28.27 -4.57 -5.64
CA PHE A 231 -29.40 -5.37 -6.09
C PHE A 231 -29.85 -4.90 -7.47
N LEU A 232 -30.05 -5.86 -8.40
CA LEU A 232 -30.45 -5.57 -9.77
C LEU A 232 -31.65 -6.43 -10.17
N ILE A 233 -32.53 -5.83 -10.92
CA ILE A 233 -33.58 -6.50 -11.71
C ILE A 233 -33.14 -6.42 -13.16
N ASN A 234 -33.01 -7.55 -13.83
CA ASN A 234 -32.59 -7.64 -15.23
C ASN A 234 -33.75 -8.16 -16.08
N ILE A 235 -34.01 -7.46 -17.15
CA ILE A 235 -35.06 -7.77 -18.13
C ILE A 235 -34.37 -7.97 -19.48
N ASN A 236 -34.65 -9.11 -20.11
CA ASN A 236 -34.19 -9.41 -21.47
C ASN A 236 -35.34 -10.10 -22.22
N LYS A 237 -36.09 -9.32 -23.00
CA LYS A 237 -37.33 -9.79 -23.61
C LYS A 237 -37.43 -9.36 -25.06
N SER A 238 -37.72 -10.37 -25.92
CA SER A 238 -38.09 -10.14 -27.30
C SER A 238 -39.61 -9.97 -27.45
N PHE A 239 -40.04 -9.06 -28.25
CA PHE A 239 -41.44 -8.78 -28.57
C PHE A 239 -41.65 -8.99 -30.07
N GLY A 240 -42.38 -10.04 -30.43
CA GLY A 240 -42.50 -10.48 -31.81
C GLY A 240 -41.14 -10.79 -32.43
N GLU A 241 -41.01 -10.63 -33.74
CA GLU A 241 -39.80 -10.98 -34.49
C GLU A 241 -38.77 -9.83 -34.59
N ASN A 242 -39.15 -8.63 -34.25
CA ASN A 242 -38.37 -7.43 -34.60
C ASN A 242 -37.84 -6.66 -33.41
N TRP A 243 -38.39 -6.79 -32.22
CA TRP A 243 -38.04 -5.96 -31.09
C TRP A 243 -37.36 -6.76 -29.97
N ASN A 244 -36.30 -6.21 -29.45
CA ASN A 244 -35.63 -6.75 -28.27
C ASN A 244 -35.42 -5.62 -27.24
N LEU A 245 -35.77 -5.87 -25.98
CA LEU A 245 -35.55 -4.99 -24.85
C LEU A 245 -34.57 -5.68 -23.89
N SER A 246 -33.42 -5.04 -23.66
CA SER A 246 -32.50 -5.37 -22.58
C SER A 246 -32.52 -4.21 -21.59
N ALA A 247 -32.92 -4.44 -20.35
CA ALA A 247 -32.99 -3.40 -19.35
C ALA A 247 -32.51 -3.91 -17.98
N ASN A 248 -31.95 -3.00 -17.19
CA ASN A 248 -31.66 -3.26 -15.79
C ASN A 248 -32.07 -2.06 -14.95
N ILE A 249 -32.56 -2.35 -13.75
CA ILE A 249 -32.85 -1.36 -12.70
C ILE A 249 -32.16 -1.85 -11.45
N GLY A 250 -31.42 -0.98 -10.78
CA GLY A 250 -30.65 -1.39 -9.63
C GLY A 250 -30.51 -0.32 -8.57
N THR A 251 -30.11 -0.78 -7.42
CA THR A 251 -29.66 0.06 -6.30
C THR A 251 -28.33 -0.45 -5.79
N SER A 252 -27.49 0.45 -5.30
CA SER A 252 -26.26 0.09 -4.66
C SER A 252 -26.02 0.89 -3.38
N PHE A 253 -25.27 0.29 -2.49
CA PHE A 253 -24.81 0.87 -1.25
C PHE A 253 -23.31 0.64 -1.12
N MET A 254 -22.55 1.68 -0.80
CA MET A 254 -21.14 1.64 -0.50
C MET A 254 -20.87 2.33 0.83
N ASP A 255 -20.09 1.69 1.69
CA ASP A 255 -19.60 2.23 2.96
C ASP A 255 -18.10 2.03 3.00
N MET A 256 -17.35 3.12 3.02
CA MET A 256 -15.89 3.13 3.14
C MET A 256 -15.51 3.80 4.44
N ARG A 257 -14.55 3.20 5.15
CA ARG A 257 -14.05 3.70 6.42
C ARG A 257 -12.54 3.48 6.52
N SER A 258 -11.84 4.49 6.98
CA SER A 258 -10.44 4.39 7.38
C SER A 258 -10.28 4.87 8.82
N ASP A 259 -9.55 4.11 9.63
CA ASP A 259 -9.17 4.47 11.00
C ASP A 259 -7.67 4.34 11.13
N GLY A 260 -6.99 5.40 11.57
CA GLY A 260 -5.55 5.45 11.72
C GLY A 260 -5.11 5.93 13.11
N LEU A 261 -4.08 5.31 13.63
CA LEU A 261 -3.37 5.72 14.84
C LEU A 261 -1.87 5.76 14.54
N GLU A 262 -1.24 6.91 14.74
CA GLU A 262 0.20 7.08 14.58
C GLU A 262 0.81 7.71 15.83
N VAL A 263 1.92 7.15 16.25
CA VAL A 263 2.80 7.73 17.26
C VAL A 263 4.18 7.86 16.63
N ARG A 264 4.67 9.08 16.52
CA ARG A 264 5.99 9.43 15.96
C ARG A 264 6.71 10.36 16.89
N GLY A 265 7.94 10.05 17.22
CA GLY A 265 8.77 10.96 18.02
C GLY A 265 10.22 10.55 18.10
N PRO A 266 11.09 11.51 18.41
CA PRO A 266 12.47 11.25 18.78
C PRO A 266 12.53 10.51 20.12
N ILE A 267 13.52 9.65 20.29
CA ILE A 267 13.84 9.10 21.61
C ILE A 267 14.28 10.28 22.50
N ALA A 268 13.80 10.33 23.75
CA ALA A 268 14.09 11.38 24.68
C ALA A 268 15.62 11.59 24.82
N ASP A 269 16.06 12.84 24.80
CA ASP A 269 17.47 13.20 24.68
C ASP A 269 17.85 14.21 25.77
N GLU A 270 19.11 14.22 26.23
CA GLU A 270 19.63 15.22 27.17
C GLU A 270 19.53 16.63 26.64
N ASN A 271 19.48 16.83 25.33
CA ASN A 271 19.29 18.11 24.68
C ASN A 271 17.84 18.63 24.79
N PHE A 272 16.91 17.86 25.32
CA PHE A 272 15.50 18.24 25.46
C PHE A 272 15.26 18.74 26.88
N GLU A 273 15.06 20.03 27.00
CA GLU A 273 14.90 20.72 28.29
C GLU A 273 13.82 20.06 29.18
N GLY A 274 14.20 19.67 30.39
CA GLY A 274 13.30 19.08 31.39
C GLY A 274 12.80 17.68 31.05
N GLU A 275 13.51 16.93 30.20
CA GLU A 275 13.26 15.53 29.95
C GLU A 275 14.40 14.63 30.48
N THR A 276 14.04 13.47 30.98
CA THR A 276 15.01 12.43 31.30
C THR A 276 15.41 11.73 30.00
N PRO A 277 16.71 11.59 29.69
CA PRO A 277 17.14 10.90 28.49
C PRO A 277 16.68 9.44 28.45
N GLY A 278 16.16 9.04 27.30
CA GLY A 278 15.79 7.67 27.00
C GLY A 278 17.00 6.79 26.66
N LEU A 279 16.75 5.50 26.50
CA LEU A 279 17.80 4.55 26.10
C LEU A 279 17.97 4.60 24.59
N ALA A 280 19.18 4.86 24.11
CA ALA A 280 19.51 4.89 22.68
C ALA A 280 19.17 3.56 22.01
N ASN A 281 18.56 3.60 20.81
CA ASN A 281 18.18 2.44 20.00
C ASN A 281 17.13 1.52 20.63
N VAL A 282 16.46 1.95 21.71
CA VAL A 282 15.32 1.21 22.29
C VAL A 282 14.02 1.79 21.74
N PHE A 283 13.47 1.11 20.74
CA PHE A 283 12.30 1.54 19.99
C PHE A 283 11.00 1.14 20.69
N ASN A 284 10.60 1.93 21.67
CA ASN A 284 9.37 1.80 22.45
C ASN A 284 8.73 3.18 22.62
N VAL A 285 7.41 3.24 22.58
CA VAL A 285 6.65 4.50 22.70
C VAL A 285 6.93 5.22 24.03
N GLN A 286 7.17 4.48 25.10
CA GLN A 286 7.48 5.06 26.41
C GLN A 286 8.89 5.68 26.48
N ASN A 287 9.76 5.32 25.55
CA ASN A 287 11.13 5.84 25.46
C ASN A 287 11.24 7.13 24.63
N LEU A 288 10.12 7.57 24.06
CA LEU A 288 10.07 8.77 23.23
C LEU A 288 9.93 10.03 24.09
N SER A 289 10.41 11.16 23.56
CA SER A 289 10.23 12.47 24.14
C SER A 289 8.75 12.76 24.41
N ALA A 290 8.42 13.08 25.65
CA ALA A 290 7.05 13.42 26.03
C ALA A 290 6.57 14.70 25.34
N LYS A 291 7.47 15.67 25.13
CA LYS A 291 7.19 17.00 24.58
C LYS A 291 7.17 17.00 23.04
N LYS A 292 8.02 16.21 22.38
CA LYS A 292 8.17 16.23 20.92
C LYS A 292 7.38 15.12 20.21
N THR A 293 6.90 14.11 20.92
CA THR A 293 6.16 13.01 20.32
C THR A 293 4.80 13.46 19.80
N LYS A 294 4.59 13.29 18.52
CA LYS A 294 3.31 13.50 17.84
C LYS A 294 2.45 12.25 18.00
N ARG A 295 1.22 12.46 18.43
CA ARG A 295 0.21 11.42 18.59
C ARG A 295 -0.98 11.83 17.74
N MET A 296 -1.24 11.09 16.69
CA MET A 296 -2.29 11.41 15.73
C MET A 296 -3.27 10.25 15.66
N GLN A 297 -4.52 10.56 15.83
CA GLN A 297 -5.62 9.67 15.52
C GLN A 297 -6.48 10.37 14.47
N ASN A 298 -6.64 9.74 13.34
CA ASN A 298 -7.42 10.24 12.23
C ASN A 298 -8.28 9.11 11.68
N GLY A 299 -9.34 9.50 11.01
CA GLY A 299 -10.24 8.57 10.36
C GLY A 299 -11.28 9.33 9.56
N TRP A 300 -11.89 8.61 8.65
CA TRP A 300 -12.99 9.11 7.85
C TRP A 300 -13.96 7.98 7.54
N ARG A 301 -15.19 8.34 7.26
CA ARG A 301 -16.21 7.42 6.78
C ARG A 301 -17.01 8.09 5.67
N GLU A 302 -17.18 7.38 4.59
CA GLU A 302 -17.96 7.81 3.44
C GLU A 302 -19.00 6.75 3.10
N GLN A 303 -20.23 7.18 2.85
CA GLN A 303 -21.31 6.33 2.40
C GLN A 303 -21.92 6.89 1.13
N THR A 304 -22.24 6.01 0.20
CA THR A 304 -22.96 6.38 -1.02
C THR A 304 -24.09 5.40 -1.24
N GLN A 305 -25.27 5.92 -1.44
CA GLN A 305 -26.45 5.18 -1.92
C GLN A 305 -26.72 5.59 -3.35
N SER A 306 -27.16 4.64 -4.16
CA SER A 306 -27.40 4.91 -5.58
C SER A 306 -28.62 4.16 -6.08
N VAL A 307 -29.33 4.78 -7.00
CA VAL A 307 -30.34 4.15 -7.84
C VAL A 307 -29.97 4.39 -9.30
N PHE A 308 -30.05 3.36 -10.11
CA PHE A 308 -29.69 3.43 -11.53
C PHE A 308 -30.58 2.56 -12.38
N ALA A 309 -30.72 2.94 -13.64
CA ALA A 309 -31.40 2.17 -14.65
C ALA A 309 -30.69 2.32 -16.00
N SER A 310 -30.73 1.26 -16.79
CA SER A 310 -30.31 1.26 -18.18
C SER A 310 -31.30 0.46 -18.99
N ALA A 311 -31.64 0.94 -20.19
CA ALA A 311 -32.49 0.22 -21.11
C ALA A 311 -31.95 0.37 -22.53
N GLU A 312 -31.87 -0.74 -23.25
CA GLU A 312 -31.56 -0.79 -24.67
C GLU A 312 -32.72 -1.41 -25.42
N LEU A 313 -33.24 -0.70 -26.38
CA LEU A 313 -34.29 -1.15 -27.28
C LEU A 313 -33.70 -1.37 -28.67
N GLY A 314 -33.68 -2.62 -29.11
CA GLY A 314 -33.22 -3.04 -30.43
C GLY A 314 -34.40 -3.27 -31.39
N TYR A 315 -34.27 -2.83 -32.65
CA TYR A 315 -35.22 -3.06 -33.72
C TYR A 315 -34.55 -3.74 -34.92
N LYS A 316 -35.04 -4.92 -35.31
CA LYS A 316 -34.53 -5.76 -36.41
C LYS A 316 -33.00 -6.04 -36.30
N SER A 317 -32.43 -6.08 -35.11
CA SER A 317 -30.99 -6.21 -34.88
C SER A 317 -30.12 -5.21 -35.65
N THR A 318 -30.73 -4.10 -36.10
CA THR A 318 -30.06 -3.07 -36.92
C THR A 318 -30.03 -1.71 -36.23
N TYR A 319 -31.12 -1.34 -35.57
CA TYR A 319 -31.22 -0.07 -34.85
C TYR A 319 -31.30 -0.30 -33.37
N TYR A 320 -30.50 0.46 -32.61
CA TYR A 320 -30.44 0.35 -31.14
C TYR A 320 -30.59 1.76 -30.54
N LEU A 321 -31.40 1.86 -29.50
CA LEU A 321 -31.51 3.03 -28.66
C LEU A 321 -31.20 2.64 -27.24
N THR A 322 -30.13 3.21 -26.67
CA THR A 322 -29.72 2.98 -25.30
C THR A 322 -29.92 4.23 -24.47
N LEU A 323 -30.59 4.09 -23.33
CA LEU A 323 -30.82 5.16 -22.35
C LEU A 323 -30.27 4.67 -21.01
N THR A 324 -29.52 5.53 -20.31
CA THR A 324 -29.01 5.28 -18.99
C THR A 324 -29.34 6.43 -18.05
N GLY A 325 -29.41 6.14 -16.77
CA GLY A 325 -29.59 7.18 -15.75
C GLY A 325 -29.15 6.64 -14.39
N ARG A 326 -28.49 7.50 -13.63
CA ARG A 326 -28.05 7.18 -12.27
C ARG A 326 -28.18 8.39 -11.37
N ASN A 327 -28.63 8.18 -10.14
CA ASN A 327 -28.59 9.19 -9.09
C ASN A 327 -27.87 8.65 -7.88
N ASP A 328 -26.90 9.41 -7.39
CA ASP A 328 -26.07 9.09 -6.23
C ASP A 328 -26.32 10.07 -5.09
N TRP A 329 -26.42 9.55 -3.87
CA TRP A 329 -26.51 10.29 -2.60
C TRP A 329 -25.25 10.01 -1.76
N PRO A 330 -24.15 10.73 -1.98
CA PRO A 330 -22.95 10.58 -1.18
C PRO A 330 -23.09 11.32 0.16
N SER A 331 -22.58 10.73 1.23
CA SER A 331 -22.62 11.32 2.57
C SER A 331 -21.88 12.67 2.68
N GLN A 332 -20.90 12.91 1.82
CA GLN A 332 -20.16 14.18 1.75
C GLN A 332 -21.08 15.38 1.43
N LEU A 333 -22.19 15.16 0.76
CA LEU A 333 -23.19 16.18 0.46
C LEU A 333 -24.28 16.31 1.54
N ALA A 334 -24.24 15.50 2.60
CA ALA A 334 -25.25 15.53 3.66
C ALA A 334 -25.09 16.70 4.63
N GLY A 335 -24.07 17.55 4.47
CA GLY A 335 -23.81 18.70 5.34
C GLY A 335 -24.94 19.71 5.38
N PRO A 336 -25.10 20.46 6.50
CA PRO A 336 -26.23 21.41 6.68
C PRO A 336 -26.20 22.56 5.66
N ASN A 337 -25.03 22.89 5.13
CA ASN A 337 -24.88 24.00 4.15
C ASN A 337 -24.79 23.51 2.70
N SER A 338 -25.00 22.22 2.44
CA SER A 338 -25.01 21.71 1.09
C SER A 338 -26.27 22.11 0.33
N THR A 339 -26.09 22.68 -0.84
CA THR A 339 -27.19 23.10 -1.75
C THR A 339 -27.72 21.92 -2.57
N SER A 340 -26.94 20.87 -2.76
CA SER A 340 -27.35 19.65 -3.44
C SER A 340 -26.98 18.43 -2.58
N LYS A 341 -27.93 17.51 -2.46
CA LYS A 341 -27.72 16.25 -1.68
C LYS A 341 -27.55 15.03 -2.57
N SER A 342 -27.59 15.19 -3.87
CA SER A 342 -27.45 14.11 -4.84
C SER A 342 -26.87 14.61 -6.16
N PHE A 343 -26.33 13.67 -6.92
CA PHE A 343 -25.91 13.88 -8.30
C PHE A 343 -26.70 12.97 -9.23
N PHE A 344 -27.26 13.55 -10.30
CA PHE A 344 -27.88 12.78 -11.38
C PHE A 344 -26.94 12.75 -12.59
N TYR A 345 -26.82 11.57 -13.19
CA TYR A 345 -26.07 11.31 -14.43
C TYR A 345 -27.05 10.71 -15.45
N PRO A 346 -27.23 11.33 -16.61
CA PRO A 346 -28.01 10.78 -17.71
C PRO A 346 -27.26 9.71 -18.49
#